data_ec2ef404f51dd097fa4febcfb622a7b9
#
_entry.id   ec2ef404f51dd097fa4febcfb622a7b9
#
_cell.length_a   1.000
_cell.length_b   1.000
_cell.length_c   1.000
_cell.angle_alpha   90.00
_cell.angle_beta   90.00
_cell.angle_gamma   90.00
#
_symmetry.space_group_name_H-M   'P 1'
#
loop_
_entity.id
_entity.type
_entity.pdbx_description
1 polymer ?
#
loop_
_entity_poly.entity_id
_entity_poly.type
_entity_poly.pdbx_seq_one_letter_code
_entity_poly.pdbx_strand_id
1 'polypeptide(L)'
;YGYDGGDIVGKTGIEKVMEIELNGQDGKMMVEVDNMGRKISTLETEAPVSGQDVFLTIDKELQIAAYNYLKESLADAIITRLTSEEEKDVPVTIKQLFISMIDSNNISVSSVMEAEEGYQTQLKNIILQYDEDIDVTDPDQRTAAKQALSNAVDSGSVSYTTLIYVLMEQGVITDVDDNYRARILTGELTPLQVIIDRLEAGDLEPAETGLEPCTGSVVVSDVNSG
;
A
#
# COMPACT_ATOMS: atom_id res chain seq x y z
N TYR A 1 -15.16 -14.67 27.58
CA TYR A 1 -16.00 -14.55 26.40
C TYR A 1 -15.91 -15.89 25.68
N GLY A 2 -17.02 -16.52 25.29
CA GLY A 2 -17.06 -17.86 24.73
C GLY A 2 -16.84 -17.89 23.21
N TYR A 3 -15.67 -17.41 22.75
CA TYR A 3 -15.28 -17.45 21.34
C TYR A 3 -14.69 -18.79 20.97
N ASP A 4 -15.03 -19.29 19.80
CA ASP A 4 -14.48 -20.48 19.18
C ASP A 4 -13.39 -20.13 18.15
N GLY A 5 -12.57 -21.13 17.77
CA GLY A 5 -11.50 -20.94 16.80
C GLY A 5 -12.07 -20.70 15.39
N GLY A 6 -12.19 -19.46 14.99
CA GLY A 6 -12.75 -19.01 13.71
C GLY A 6 -13.65 -17.79 13.84
N ASP A 7 -13.98 -17.38 15.08
CA ASP A 7 -14.79 -16.20 15.33
C ASP A 7 -14.04 -14.93 14.95
N ILE A 8 -14.80 -13.98 14.39
CA ILE A 8 -14.30 -12.64 14.07
C ILE A 8 -14.48 -11.78 15.32
N VAL A 9 -13.37 -11.25 15.85
CA VAL A 9 -13.38 -10.43 17.07
C VAL A 9 -12.70 -9.09 16.85
N GLY A 10 -13.23 -8.04 17.45
CA GLY A 10 -12.65 -6.70 17.44
C GLY A 10 -11.36 -6.65 18.27
N LYS A 11 -10.21 -6.44 17.61
CA LYS A 11 -8.89 -6.41 18.28
C LYS A 11 -8.45 -5.00 18.68
N THR A 12 -8.91 -3.98 17.99
CA THR A 12 -8.50 -2.58 18.20
C THR A 12 -9.66 -1.62 17.99
N GLY A 13 -9.51 -0.38 18.45
CA GLY A 13 -10.44 0.72 18.18
C GLY A 13 -11.85 0.46 18.67
N ILE A 14 -12.81 0.96 17.90
CA ILE A 14 -14.23 0.90 18.23
C ILE A 14 -14.77 -0.53 18.21
N GLU A 15 -14.29 -1.38 17.31
CA GLU A 15 -14.67 -2.79 17.25
C GLU A 15 -14.39 -3.51 18.56
N LYS A 16 -13.21 -3.26 19.17
CA LYS A 16 -12.85 -3.84 20.47
C LYS A 16 -13.71 -3.31 21.62
N VAL A 17 -14.02 -2.01 21.58
CA VAL A 17 -14.80 -1.36 22.66
C VAL A 17 -16.26 -1.79 22.61
N MET A 18 -16.80 -1.95 21.40
CA MET A 18 -18.20 -2.28 21.13
C MET A 18 -18.40 -3.75 20.73
N GLU A 19 -17.43 -4.60 21.05
CA GLU A 19 -17.47 -6.03 20.70
C GLU A 19 -18.75 -6.72 21.15
N ILE A 20 -19.24 -6.40 22.36
CA ILE A 20 -20.44 -7.03 22.95
C ILE A 20 -21.70 -6.66 22.15
N GLU A 21 -21.77 -5.42 21.66
CA GLU A 21 -22.88 -4.92 20.87
C GLU A 21 -22.82 -5.40 19.42
N LEU A 22 -21.62 -5.46 18.85
CA LEU A 22 -21.40 -5.83 17.46
C LEU A 22 -21.45 -7.34 17.27
N ASN A 23 -21.00 -8.12 18.25
CA ASN A 23 -21.02 -9.57 18.18
C ASN A 23 -22.44 -10.09 18.44
N GLY A 24 -22.95 -10.88 17.53
CA GLY A 24 -24.25 -11.54 17.68
C GLY A 24 -24.17 -12.76 18.60
N GLN A 25 -25.14 -13.63 18.44
CA GLN A 25 -25.15 -14.96 19.06
C GLN A 25 -25.17 -16.02 17.97
N ASP A 26 -24.25 -16.97 18.06
CA ASP A 26 -24.21 -18.08 17.12
C ASP A 26 -25.43 -18.98 17.23
N GLY A 27 -25.95 -19.36 16.09
CA GLY A 27 -26.98 -20.39 16.03
C GLY A 27 -26.40 -21.75 16.37
N LYS A 28 -27.20 -22.58 17.03
CA LYS A 28 -26.81 -23.96 17.40
C LYS A 28 -27.77 -24.95 16.78
N MET A 29 -27.21 -26.07 16.31
CA MET A 29 -28.00 -27.18 15.80
C MET A 29 -27.55 -28.49 16.45
N MET A 30 -28.45 -29.10 17.20
CA MET A 30 -28.25 -30.43 17.73
C MET A 30 -28.74 -31.46 16.72
N VAL A 31 -27.87 -32.34 16.29
CA VAL A 31 -28.17 -33.37 15.30
C VAL A 31 -27.86 -34.75 15.83
N GLU A 32 -28.72 -35.71 15.49
CA GLU A 32 -28.46 -37.13 15.67
C GLU A 32 -27.62 -37.63 14.49
N VAL A 33 -26.57 -38.38 14.77
CA VAL A 33 -25.67 -38.94 13.75
C VAL A 33 -25.59 -40.45 13.85
N ASP A 34 -25.31 -41.12 12.74
CA ASP A 34 -25.04 -42.56 12.71
C ASP A 34 -23.59 -42.84 13.19
N ASN A 35 -23.25 -44.13 13.23
CA ASN A 35 -21.90 -44.59 13.64
C ASN A 35 -20.79 -44.17 12.66
N MET A 36 -21.12 -43.54 11.52
CA MET A 36 -20.20 -43.01 10.53
C MET A 36 -20.19 -41.47 10.56
N GLY A 37 -20.86 -40.83 11.52
CA GLY A 37 -20.94 -39.37 11.64
C GLY A 37 -21.93 -38.70 10.67
N ARG A 38 -22.77 -39.44 9.96
CA ARG A 38 -23.74 -38.87 9.04
C ARG A 38 -25.03 -38.49 9.79
N LYS A 39 -25.52 -37.27 9.52
CA LYS A 39 -26.74 -36.72 10.13
C LYS A 39 -27.95 -37.61 9.80
N ILE A 40 -28.65 -38.09 10.83
CA ILE A 40 -29.89 -38.83 10.73
C ILE A 40 -31.08 -37.89 10.90
N SER A 41 -31.08 -37.09 11.97
CA SER A 41 -32.16 -36.16 12.29
C SER A 41 -31.64 -34.87 12.93
N THR A 42 -32.46 -33.80 12.90
CA THR A 42 -32.20 -32.59 13.69
C THR A 42 -33.07 -32.65 14.93
N LEU A 43 -32.44 -32.59 16.10
CA LEU A 43 -33.14 -32.66 17.39
C LEU A 43 -33.59 -31.28 17.85
N GLU A 44 -32.70 -30.27 17.69
CA GLU A 44 -32.95 -28.90 18.12
C GLU A 44 -32.20 -27.93 17.22
N THR A 45 -32.77 -26.74 17.01
CA THR A 45 -32.15 -25.64 16.24
C THR A 45 -32.45 -24.33 16.94
N GLU A 46 -31.38 -23.62 17.34
CA GLU A 46 -31.43 -22.23 17.74
C GLU A 46 -30.94 -21.38 16.58
N ALA A 47 -31.74 -20.39 16.16
CA ALA A 47 -31.35 -19.47 15.09
C ALA A 47 -30.28 -18.49 15.56
N PRO A 48 -29.32 -18.11 14.72
CA PRO A 48 -28.36 -17.06 15.06
C PRO A 48 -29.08 -15.71 15.24
N VAL A 49 -28.53 -14.88 16.13
CA VAL A 49 -28.98 -13.50 16.37
C VAL A 49 -27.88 -12.56 15.93
N SER A 50 -28.18 -11.64 15.00
CA SER A 50 -27.22 -10.63 14.54
C SER A 50 -26.88 -9.65 15.67
N GLY A 51 -25.64 -9.16 15.66
CA GLY A 51 -25.23 -8.03 16.51
C GLY A 51 -26.00 -6.76 16.22
N GLN A 52 -25.80 -5.75 17.04
CA GLN A 52 -26.45 -4.44 16.93
C GLN A 52 -25.61 -3.47 16.11
N ASP A 53 -26.28 -2.54 15.43
CA ASP A 53 -25.61 -1.42 14.76
C ASP A 53 -25.06 -0.43 15.79
N VAL A 54 -23.83 0.03 15.58
CA VAL A 54 -23.18 1.05 16.38
C VAL A 54 -23.11 2.36 15.58
N PHE A 55 -23.69 3.43 16.13
CA PHE A 55 -23.66 4.75 15.52
C PHE A 55 -22.55 5.59 16.14
N LEU A 56 -21.69 6.15 15.29
CA LEU A 56 -20.60 7.02 15.71
C LEU A 56 -20.98 8.49 15.53
N THR A 57 -20.31 9.37 16.30
CA THR A 57 -20.45 10.83 16.16
C THR A 57 -19.55 11.42 15.07
N ILE A 58 -18.83 10.57 14.32
CA ILE A 58 -17.95 10.98 13.22
C ILE A 58 -18.81 11.37 12.02
N ASP A 59 -18.59 12.57 11.48
CA ASP A 59 -19.12 12.98 10.19
C ASP A 59 -18.29 12.34 9.08
N LYS A 60 -18.88 11.39 8.35
CA LYS A 60 -18.22 10.63 7.30
C LYS A 60 -17.75 11.53 6.15
N GLU A 61 -18.56 12.50 5.75
CA GLU A 61 -18.25 13.38 4.61
C GLU A 61 -17.10 14.31 4.97
N LEU A 62 -17.10 14.86 6.17
CA LEU A 62 -16.02 15.68 6.69
C LEU A 62 -14.71 14.88 6.81
N GLN A 63 -14.78 13.63 7.27
CA GLN A 63 -13.60 12.77 7.36
C GLN A 63 -13.00 12.49 5.99
N ILE A 64 -13.83 12.17 5.00
CA ILE A 64 -13.39 11.94 3.60
C ILE A 64 -12.79 13.21 3.02
N ALA A 65 -13.42 14.36 3.20
CA ALA A 65 -12.91 15.64 2.72
C ALA A 65 -11.55 16.00 3.35
N ALA A 66 -11.41 15.80 4.67
CA ALA A 66 -10.15 16.02 5.38
C ALA A 66 -9.03 15.08 4.88
N TYR A 67 -9.36 13.81 4.66
CA TYR A 67 -8.41 12.83 4.08
C TYR A 67 -7.93 13.25 2.69
N ASN A 68 -8.86 13.57 1.79
CA ASN A 68 -8.53 13.99 0.43
C ASN A 68 -7.68 15.26 0.41
N TYR A 69 -8.06 16.26 1.21
CA TYR A 69 -7.27 17.49 1.33
C TYR A 69 -5.85 17.24 1.84
N LEU A 70 -5.70 16.35 2.83
CA LEU A 70 -4.38 15.99 3.33
C LEU A 70 -3.54 15.28 2.26
N LYS A 71 -4.15 14.34 1.53
CA LYS A 71 -3.50 13.61 0.43
C LYS A 71 -3.01 14.58 -0.66
N GLU A 72 -3.87 15.48 -1.13
CA GLU A 72 -3.53 16.52 -2.10
C GLU A 72 -2.40 17.43 -1.60
N SER A 73 -2.49 17.92 -0.35
CA SER A 73 -1.47 18.80 0.23
C SER A 73 -0.10 18.13 0.37
N LEU A 74 -0.07 16.82 0.67
CA LEU A 74 1.18 16.05 0.72
C LEU A 74 1.73 15.81 -0.69
N ALA A 75 0.89 15.52 -1.67
CA ALA A 75 1.29 15.38 -3.08
C ALA A 75 1.91 16.69 -3.59
N ASP A 76 1.26 17.83 -3.37
CA ASP A 76 1.77 19.16 -3.74
C ASP A 76 3.13 19.47 -3.11
N ALA A 77 3.31 19.10 -1.84
CA ALA A 77 4.58 19.29 -1.15
C ALA A 77 5.71 18.45 -1.80
N ILE A 78 5.43 17.20 -2.19
CA ILE A 78 6.40 16.34 -2.88
C ILE A 78 6.67 16.85 -4.28
N ILE A 79 5.64 17.22 -5.05
CA ILE A 79 5.79 17.80 -6.39
C ILE A 79 6.63 19.07 -6.34
N THR A 80 6.39 19.95 -5.36
CA THR A 80 7.20 21.16 -5.15
C THR A 80 8.67 20.79 -4.94
N ARG A 81 8.99 19.80 -4.12
CA ARG A 81 10.36 19.34 -3.92
C ARG A 81 10.99 18.70 -5.16
N LEU A 82 10.22 18.08 -6.01
CA LEU A 82 10.69 17.45 -7.26
C LEU A 82 10.89 18.48 -8.40
N THR A 83 10.24 19.66 -8.34
CA THR A 83 10.22 20.63 -9.42
C THR A 83 10.93 21.95 -9.07
N SER A 84 11.05 22.30 -7.79
CA SER A 84 11.69 23.52 -7.33
C SER A 84 13.21 23.40 -7.33
N GLU A 85 13.89 24.49 -7.68
CA GLU A 85 15.33 24.65 -7.52
C GLU A 85 15.67 25.51 -6.29
N GLU A 86 14.65 26.02 -5.58
CA GLU A 86 14.86 26.89 -4.42
C GLU A 86 15.22 26.07 -3.18
N GLU A 87 16.34 26.43 -2.52
CA GLU A 87 16.84 25.72 -1.34
C GLU A 87 15.80 25.61 -0.21
N LYS A 88 14.93 26.61 -0.04
CA LYS A 88 13.85 26.61 0.96
C LYS A 88 12.84 25.44 0.78
N ASP A 89 12.68 24.93 -0.44
CA ASP A 89 11.74 23.84 -0.77
C ASP A 89 12.39 22.47 -0.58
N VAL A 90 13.67 22.43 -0.17
CA VAL A 90 14.43 21.19 0.02
C VAL A 90 14.35 20.28 -1.20
N PRO A 91 14.90 20.71 -2.36
CA PRO A 91 14.76 20.02 -3.63
C PRO A 91 15.22 18.57 -3.57
N VAL A 92 14.49 17.71 -4.30
CA VAL A 92 14.80 16.29 -4.43
C VAL A 92 14.89 15.93 -5.90
N THR A 93 15.94 15.22 -6.28
CA THR A 93 16.09 14.73 -7.64
C THR A 93 15.26 13.44 -7.87
N ILE A 94 14.89 13.17 -9.12
CA ILE A 94 14.22 11.91 -9.48
C ILE A 94 15.07 10.67 -9.10
N LYS A 95 16.39 10.80 -9.10
CA LYS A 95 17.29 9.76 -8.62
C LYS A 95 17.07 9.45 -7.14
N GLN A 96 17.04 10.49 -6.31
CA GLN A 96 16.79 10.36 -4.87
C GLN A 96 15.38 9.79 -4.59
N LEU A 97 14.39 10.16 -5.39
CA LEU A 97 13.05 9.59 -5.32
C LEU A 97 13.10 8.06 -5.50
N PHE A 98 13.70 7.55 -6.58
CA PHE A 98 13.74 6.12 -6.82
C PHE A 98 14.55 5.35 -5.79
N ILE A 99 15.66 5.93 -5.30
CA ILE A 99 16.42 5.37 -4.18
C ILE A 99 15.53 5.28 -2.93
N SER A 100 14.78 6.35 -2.62
CA SER A 100 13.85 6.37 -1.49
C SER A 100 12.75 5.31 -1.63
N MET A 101 12.20 5.09 -2.84
CA MET A 101 11.21 4.06 -3.10
C MET A 101 11.77 2.64 -2.92
N ILE A 102 13.04 2.40 -3.25
CA ILE A 102 13.73 1.13 -3.00
C ILE A 102 13.94 0.93 -1.50
N ASP A 103 14.47 1.94 -0.81
CA ASP A 103 14.79 1.87 0.63
C ASP A 103 13.53 1.66 1.48
N SER A 104 12.42 2.33 1.14
CA SER A 104 11.11 2.18 1.80
C SER A 104 10.35 0.91 1.38
N ASN A 105 10.90 0.12 0.43
CA ASN A 105 10.27 -1.08 -0.15
C ASN A 105 9.00 -0.81 -0.96
N ASN A 106 8.80 0.40 -1.46
CA ASN A 106 7.75 0.73 -2.41
C ASN A 106 8.10 0.19 -3.82
N ILE A 107 9.41 0.01 -4.12
CA ILE A 107 9.88 -0.95 -5.12
C ILE A 107 10.27 -2.22 -4.35
N SER A 108 9.42 -3.23 -4.41
CA SER A 108 9.54 -4.47 -3.64
C SER A 108 10.63 -5.37 -4.19
N VAL A 109 11.70 -5.57 -3.41
CA VAL A 109 12.79 -6.49 -3.75
C VAL A 109 12.30 -7.94 -3.82
N SER A 110 11.35 -8.34 -2.98
CA SER A 110 10.76 -9.68 -3.01
C SER A 110 10.03 -9.92 -4.33
N SER A 111 9.19 -8.97 -4.78
CA SER A 111 8.52 -9.08 -6.08
C SER A 111 9.51 -9.11 -7.25
N VAL A 112 10.60 -8.33 -7.15
CA VAL A 112 11.69 -8.37 -8.14
C VAL A 112 12.31 -9.77 -8.22
N MET A 113 12.58 -10.42 -7.10
CA MET A 113 13.19 -11.76 -7.07
C MET A 113 12.25 -12.87 -7.54
N GLU A 114 10.94 -12.70 -7.39
CA GLU A 114 9.91 -13.63 -7.88
C GLU A 114 9.62 -13.48 -9.37
N ALA A 115 10.01 -12.36 -9.99
CA ALA A 115 9.70 -12.08 -11.39
C ALA A 115 10.37 -13.08 -12.35
N GLU A 116 9.60 -13.58 -13.32
CA GLU A 116 10.08 -14.48 -14.40
C GLU A 116 10.21 -13.75 -15.74
N GLU A 117 9.49 -12.63 -15.91
CA GLU A 117 9.47 -11.82 -17.14
C GLU A 117 9.34 -10.32 -16.81
N GLY A 118 9.42 -9.48 -17.83
CA GLY A 118 9.20 -8.03 -17.70
C GLY A 118 10.42 -7.24 -17.25
N TYR A 119 10.15 -5.99 -16.87
CA TYR A 119 11.21 -5.04 -16.47
C TYR A 119 11.84 -5.39 -15.12
N GLN A 120 11.10 -6.06 -14.24
CA GLN A 120 11.61 -6.51 -12.94
C GLN A 120 12.78 -7.50 -13.11
N THR A 121 12.84 -8.27 -14.19
CA THR A 121 13.96 -9.19 -14.44
C THR A 121 15.29 -8.47 -14.64
N GLN A 122 15.29 -7.22 -15.12
CA GLN A 122 16.51 -6.41 -15.20
C GLN A 122 17.05 -6.09 -13.80
N LEU A 123 16.16 -5.75 -12.87
CA LEU A 123 16.52 -5.49 -11.47
C LEU A 123 16.98 -6.77 -10.77
N LYS A 124 16.29 -7.90 -11.02
CA LYS A 124 16.67 -9.21 -10.53
C LYS A 124 18.09 -9.58 -10.95
N ASN A 125 18.44 -9.39 -12.21
CA ASN A 125 19.77 -9.67 -12.71
C ASN A 125 20.86 -8.82 -12.01
N ILE A 126 20.56 -7.57 -11.66
CA ILE A 126 21.48 -6.72 -10.91
C ILE A 126 21.72 -7.28 -9.50
N ILE A 127 20.66 -7.69 -8.82
CA ILE A 127 20.77 -8.30 -7.48
C ILE A 127 21.58 -9.59 -7.55
N LEU A 128 21.28 -10.48 -8.51
CA LEU A 128 21.99 -11.76 -8.68
C LEU A 128 23.45 -11.60 -9.16
N GLN A 129 23.79 -10.49 -9.84
CA GLN A 129 25.19 -10.15 -10.14
C GLN A 129 25.95 -9.69 -8.88
N TYR A 130 25.26 -9.12 -7.91
CA TYR A 130 25.85 -8.75 -6.63
C TYR A 130 26.08 -9.99 -5.76
N ASP A 131 25.06 -10.84 -5.65
CA ASP A 131 25.10 -12.11 -4.92
C ASP A 131 24.12 -13.10 -5.55
N GLU A 132 24.63 -14.20 -6.14
CA GLU A 132 23.84 -15.20 -6.87
C GLU A 132 22.96 -16.06 -5.96
N ASP A 133 23.34 -16.19 -4.68
CA ASP A 133 22.65 -17.02 -3.68
C ASP A 133 21.81 -16.18 -2.69
N ILE A 134 21.54 -14.90 -3.00
CA ILE A 134 20.88 -13.97 -2.09
C ILE A 134 19.46 -14.44 -1.73
N ASP A 135 19.18 -14.54 -0.42
CA ASP A 135 17.86 -14.84 0.13
C ASP A 135 17.20 -13.57 0.69
N VAL A 136 16.30 -12.97 -0.08
CA VAL A 136 15.60 -11.74 0.31
C VAL A 136 14.54 -11.94 1.41
N THR A 137 14.32 -13.17 1.89
CA THR A 137 13.52 -13.42 3.09
C THR A 137 14.31 -13.09 4.36
N ASP A 138 15.63 -13.20 4.30
CA ASP A 138 16.53 -12.74 5.35
C ASP A 138 16.62 -11.20 5.34
N PRO A 139 16.41 -10.51 6.48
CA PRO A 139 16.40 -9.04 6.53
C PRO A 139 17.71 -8.37 6.13
N ASP A 140 18.86 -8.97 6.49
CA ASP A 140 20.17 -8.40 6.19
C ASP A 140 20.48 -8.54 4.69
N GLN A 141 20.19 -9.70 4.10
CA GLN A 141 20.35 -9.94 2.66
C GLN A 141 19.37 -9.10 1.83
N ARG A 142 18.13 -8.90 2.32
CA ARG A 142 17.19 -7.97 1.69
C ARG A 142 17.73 -6.54 1.68
N THR A 143 18.36 -6.10 2.76
CA THR A 143 19.01 -4.78 2.84
C THR A 143 20.17 -4.70 1.85
N ALA A 144 20.98 -5.75 1.70
CA ALA A 144 22.03 -5.81 0.70
C ALA A 144 21.49 -5.75 -0.74
N ALA A 145 20.38 -6.44 -1.03
CA ALA A 145 19.71 -6.36 -2.33
C ALA A 145 19.18 -4.95 -2.64
N LYS A 146 18.56 -4.27 -1.67
CA LYS A 146 18.17 -2.87 -1.81
C LYS A 146 19.36 -1.96 -2.11
N GLN A 147 20.47 -2.15 -1.39
CA GLN A 147 21.69 -1.38 -1.61
C GLN A 147 22.27 -1.62 -3.01
N ALA A 148 22.24 -2.87 -3.52
CA ALA A 148 22.67 -3.18 -4.88
C ALA A 148 21.84 -2.43 -5.93
N LEU A 149 20.51 -2.40 -5.76
CA LEU A 149 19.62 -1.63 -6.64
C LEU A 149 19.84 -0.12 -6.53
N SER A 150 19.96 0.41 -5.31
CA SER A 150 20.23 1.85 -5.09
C SER A 150 21.55 2.29 -5.73
N ASN A 151 22.59 1.46 -5.64
CA ASN A 151 23.87 1.69 -6.32
C ASN A 151 23.72 1.66 -7.84
N ALA A 152 22.88 0.74 -8.39
CA ALA A 152 22.61 0.68 -9.82
C ALA A 152 21.87 1.92 -10.33
N VAL A 153 20.93 2.46 -9.54
CA VAL A 153 20.24 3.73 -9.82
C VAL A 153 21.23 4.88 -9.75
N ASP A 154 22.08 4.93 -8.73
CA ASP A 154 23.06 6.00 -8.54
C ASP A 154 24.09 6.05 -9.67
N SER A 155 24.59 4.90 -10.11
CA SER A 155 25.52 4.77 -11.23
C SER A 155 24.89 4.97 -12.62
N GLY A 156 23.56 4.99 -12.73
CA GLY A 156 22.83 5.06 -13.99
C GLY A 156 22.79 3.73 -14.78
N SER A 157 23.13 2.60 -14.12
CA SER A 157 23.02 1.26 -14.73
C SER A 157 21.58 0.81 -14.95
N VAL A 158 20.63 1.43 -14.26
CA VAL A 158 19.18 1.27 -14.44
C VAL A 158 18.58 2.60 -14.91
N SER A 159 17.80 2.55 -15.98
CA SER A 159 17.09 3.75 -16.45
C SER A 159 15.87 4.04 -15.57
N TYR A 160 15.54 5.32 -15.40
CA TYR A 160 14.31 5.73 -14.69
C TYR A 160 13.05 5.23 -15.41
N THR A 161 13.08 5.09 -16.73
CA THR A 161 12.00 4.49 -17.51
C THR A 161 11.78 3.03 -17.10
N THR A 162 12.85 2.24 -16.92
CA THR A 162 12.75 0.88 -16.40
C THR A 162 12.05 0.85 -15.04
N LEU A 163 12.42 1.78 -14.13
CA LEU A 163 11.82 1.86 -12.80
C LEU A 163 10.34 2.24 -12.85
N ILE A 164 9.91 3.13 -13.75
CA ILE A 164 8.48 3.41 -13.99
C ILE A 164 7.73 2.15 -14.40
N TYR A 165 8.28 1.34 -15.30
CA TYR A 165 7.64 0.08 -15.71
C TYR A 165 7.61 -0.95 -14.58
N VAL A 166 8.64 -1.00 -13.75
CA VAL A 166 8.64 -1.84 -12.53
C VAL A 166 7.53 -1.42 -11.58
N LEU A 167 7.32 -0.12 -11.35
CA LEU A 167 6.20 0.37 -10.53
C LEU A 167 4.82 -0.03 -11.10
N MET A 168 4.69 -0.04 -12.44
CA MET A 168 3.48 -0.55 -13.10
C MET A 168 3.31 -2.06 -12.94
N GLU A 169 4.39 -2.84 -13.08
CA GLU A 169 4.37 -4.29 -12.91
C GLU A 169 4.04 -4.69 -11.46
N GLN A 170 4.47 -3.89 -10.48
CA GLN A 170 4.18 -4.10 -9.05
C GLN A 170 2.82 -3.52 -8.62
N GLY A 171 2.10 -2.85 -9.53
CA GLY A 171 0.79 -2.28 -9.23
C GLY A 171 0.83 -1.02 -8.35
N VAL A 172 1.99 -0.39 -8.21
CA VAL A 172 2.14 0.91 -7.51
C VAL A 172 1.59 2.03 -8.40
N ILE A 173 1.90 1.99 -9.70
CA ILE A 173 1.28 2.85 -10.71
C ILE A 173 0.25 2.02 -11.46
N THR A 174 -1.00 2.43 -11.35
CA THR A 174 -2.15 1.78 -11.99
C THR A 174 -2.80 2.72 -13.02
N ASP A 175 -3.89 2.29 -13.61
CA ASP A 175 -4.78 3.11 -14.44
C ASP A 175 -4.09 3.83 -15.62
N VAL A 176 -3.09 3.16 -16.25
CA VAL A 176 -2.37 3.65 -17.42
C VAL A 176 -2.74 2.84 -18.66
N ASP A 177 -3.22 3.52 -19.70
CA ASP A 177 -3.57 2.91 -20.98
C ASP A 177 -2.32 2.67 -21.87
N ASP A 178 -2.53 1.95 -22.97
CA ASP A 178 -1.45 1.62 -23.89
C ASP A 178 -0.85 2.87 -24.57
N ASN A 179 -1.65 3.92 -24.77
CA ASN A 179 -1.18 5.18 -25.35
C ASN A 179 -0.24 5.90 -24.38
N TYR A 180 -0.59 5.96 -23.10
CA TYR A 180 0.26 6.53 -22.06
C TYR A 180 1.60 5.77 -21.98
N ARG A 181 1.56 4.44 -21.99
CA ARG A 181 2.75 3.58 -22.02
C ARG A 181 3.63 3.86 -23.25
N ALA A 182 3.03 4.00 -24.43
CA ALA A 182 3.76 4.31 -25.66
C ALA A 182 4.48 5.66 -25.58
N ARG A 183 3.86 6.69 -24.98
CA ARG A 183 4.46 8.02 -24.79
C ARG A 183 5.67 7.99 -23.83
N ILE A 184 5.66 7.10 -22.84
CA ILE A 184 6.83 6.88 -21.98
C ILE A 184 7.96 6.21 -22.77
N LEU A 185 7.65 5.17 -23.56
CA LEU A 185 8.64 4.46 -24.37
C LEU A 185 9.29 5.34 -25.44
N THR A 186 8.53 6.24 -26.05
CA THR A 186 9.04 7.19 -27.05
C THR A 186 9.80 8.37 -26.43
N GLY A 187 9.77 8.52 -25.10
CA GLY A 187 10.39 9.65 -24.40
C GLY A 187 9.57 10.95 -24.49
N GLU A 188 8.34 10.91 -24.99
CA GLU A 188 7.43 12.06 -24.98
C GLU A 188 7.05 12.45 -23.55
N LEU A 189 6.86 11.43 -22.67
CA LEU A 189 6.71 11.61 -21.22
C LEU A 189 8.01 11.22 -20.54
N THR A 190 8.58 12.15 -19.80
CA THR A 190 9.75 11.85 -18.96
C THR A 190 9.32 11.09 -17.70
N PRO A 191 10.20 10.25 -17.10
CA PRO A 191 9.90 9.60 -15.82
C PRO A 191 9.45 10.55 -14.71
N LEU A 192 10.02 11.77 -14.64
CA LEU A 192 9.60 12.78 -13.67
C LEU A 192 8.15 13.24 -13.94
N GLN A 193 7.81 13.47 -15.22
CA GLN A 193 6.44 13.83 -15.61
C GLN A 193 5.44 12.75 -15.20
N VAL A 194 5.79 11.47 -15.44
CA VAL A 194 4.94 10.33 -15.02
C VAL A 194 4.68 10.35 -13.52
N ILE A 195 5.71 10.54 -12.70
CA ILE A 195 5.54 10.60 -11.24
C ILE A 195 4.62 11.77 -10.84
N ILE A 196 4.83 12.96 -11.42
CA ILE A 196 3.98 14.14 -11.17
C ILE A 196 2.54 13.84 -11.55
N ASP A 197 2.31 13.41 -12.79
CA ASP A 197 0.96 13.09 -13.31
C ASP A 197 0.23 12.08 -12.40
N ARG A 198 0.95 11.08 -11.85
CA ARG A 198 0.36 10.05 -11.00
C ARG A 198 0.09 10.52 -9.58
N LEU A 199 0.94 11.39 -9.03
CA LEU A 199 0.67 12.07 -7.76
C LEU A 199 -0.55 13.01 -7.86
N GLU A 200 -0.64 13.80 -8.94
CA GLU A 200 -1.78 14.69 -9.20
C GLU A 200 -3.08 13.91 -9.44
N ALA A 201 -3.02 12.78 -10.15
CA ALA A 201 -4.17 11.89 -10.34
C ALA A 201 -4.58 11.15 -9.07
N GLY A 202 -3.70 11.04 -8.09
CA GLY A 202 -3.92 10.36 -6.81
C GLY A 202 -3.86 8.84 -6.90
N ASP A 203 -3.33 8.27 -7.97
CA ASP A 203 -3.07 6.82 -8.09
C ASP A 203 -1.65 6.42 -7.63
N LEU A 204 -0.73 7.38 -7.49
CA LEU A 204 0.48 7.25 -6.69
C LEU A 204 0.29 8.03 -5.39
N GLU A 205 0.34 7.36 -4.26
CA GLU A 205 0.19 8.04 -2.98
C GLU A 205 1.50 8.69 -2.51
N PRO A 206 1.45 9.84 -1.81
CA PRO A 206 2.65 10.49 -1.26
C PRO A 206 3.55 9.55 -0.45
N ALA A 207 2.96 8.65 0.36
CA ALA A 207 3.70 7.67 1.16
C ALA A 207 4.49 6.66 0.30
N GLU A 208 4.00 6.35 -0.91
CA GLU A 208 4.66 5.42 -1.83
C GLU A 208 5.92 6.00 -2.47
N THR A 209 6.14 7.31 -2.38
CA THR A 209 7.40 7.93 -2.83
C THR A 209 8.55 7.67 -1.85
N GLY A 210 8.26 7.33 -0.60
CA GLY A 210 9.24 7.22 0.47
C GLY A 210 9.88 8.56 0.87
N LEU A 211 9.40 9.70 0.31
CA LEU A 211 9.92 11.03 0.61
C LEU A 211 9.15 11.69 1.75
N GLU A 212 9.82 12.53 2.53
CA GLU A 212 9.18 13.41 3.50
C GLU A 212 8.67 14.71 2.81
N PRO A 213 7.51 15.28 3.21
CA PRO A 213 6.59 14.71 4.19
C PRO A 213 5.70 13.62 3.60
N CYS A 214 5.67 12.44 4.21
CA CYS A 214 4.77 11.35 3.82
C CYS A 214 3.56 11.21 4.76
N THR A 215 3.53 11.98 5.84
CA THR A 215 2.44 12.02 6.83
C THR A 215 2.06 13.43 7.20
N GLY A 216 0.83 13.61 7.65
CA GLY A 216 0.32 14.89 8.11
C GLY A 216 -0.87 14.71 9.03
N SER A 217 -1.41 15.81 9.54
CA SER A 217 -2.62 15.82 10.34
C SER A 217 -3.53 16.96 9.93
N VAL A 218 -4.83 16.74 10.02
CA VAL A 218 -5.86 17.76 9.82
C VAL A 218 -6.60 17.97 11.14
N VAL A 219 -6.75 19.20 11.54
CA VAL A 219 -7.57 19.61 12.69
C VAL A 219 -8.72 20.46 12.19
N VAL A 220 -9.93 20.05 12.51
CA VAL A 220 -11.15 20.78 12.19
C VAL A 220 -11.81 21.21 13.49
N SER A 221 -12.14 22.49 13.63
CA SER A 221 -12.90 23.02 14.76
C SER A 221 -14.10 23.81 14.28
N ASP A 222 -15.21 23.67 14.99
CA ASP A 222 -16.39 24.53 14.79
C ASP A 222 -16.11 25.91 15.36
N VAL A 223 -16.36 26.94 14.58
CA VAL A 223 -16.14 28.33 14.96
C VAL A 223 -17.03 28.77 16.14
N ASN A 224 -18.15 28.11 16.35
CA ASN A 224 -19.12 28.47 17.39
C ASN A 224 -18.94 27.68 18.69
N SER A 225 -18.41 26.44 18.60
CA SER A 225 -18.27 25.57 19.77
C SER A 225 -16.81 25.34 20.20
N GLY A 226 -15.87 25.70 19.38
CA GLY A 226 -14.41 25.57 19.66
C GLY A 226 -13.85 24.20 19.38
#